data_b06c817de4839ae2c52d8a28856da5cc
#
_entry.id   b06c817de4839ae2c52d8a28856da5cc
#
_cell.length_a   1.000
_cell.length_b   1.000
_cell.length_c   1.000
_cell.angle_alpha   90.00
_cell.angle_beta   90.00
_cell.angle_gamma   90.00
#
_symmetry.space_group_name_H-M   'P 1'
#
loop_
_entity.id
_entity.type
_entity.pdbx_description
1 polymer ?
#
loop_
_entity_poly.entity_id
_entity_poly.type
_entity_poly.pdbx_seq_one_letter_code
_entity_poly.pdbx_strand_id
1 'polypeptide(L)'
;MEKKRLKKLRGTNGPDELVGTGKTKRIYGLAGDDIISPPEGRFKVWGGEDADTFETLNGGKGHMKIMDFEAGDTITFCGCASTRIEQRGKNAWIVKNDDVKAVVRGVAAEDLQIDFDQAVIFLAADPLA
;
A
#
# COMPACT_ATOMS: atom_id res chain seq x y z
N MET A 1 -18.96 24.46 -11.26
CA MET A 1 -18.90 23.75 -11.16
C MET A 1 -18.56 23.15 -10.23
N GLU A 2 -18.76 22.61 -9.86
CA GLU A 2 -18.51 21.99 -9.05
C GLU A 2 -17.45 21.53 -8.93
N LYS A 3 -16.92 21.69 -8.32
CA LYS A 3 -15.96 21.14 -8.21
C LYS A 3 -16.01 19.96 -7.71
N LYS A 4 -15.57 19.12 -8.25
CA LYS A 4 -15.64 17.85 -7.86
C LYS A 4 -14.71 17.51 -6.82
N ARG A 5 -15.05 16.76 -5.82
CA ARG A 5 -14.14 16.25 -4.88
C ARG A 5 -13.58 14.99 -5.38
N LEU A 6 -12.28 14.78 -5.24
CA LEU A 6 -11.63 13.56 -5.68
C LEU A 6 -11.62 12.55 -4.55
N LYS A 7 -12.80 12.02 -4.22
CA LYS A 7 -12.92 11.00 -3.20
C LYS A 7 -12.47 9.64 -3.69
N LYS A 8 -12.55 9.42 -4.99
CA LYS A 8 -12.12 8.18 -5.63
C LYS A 8 -11.12 8.50 -6.72
N LEU A 9 -10.11 7.67 -6.84
CA LEU A 9 -9.16 7.75 -7.93
C LEU A 9 -9.12 6.39 -8.59
N ARG A 10 -9.36 6.32 -9.88
CA ARG A 10 -9.39 5.07 -10.62
C ARG A 10 -8.34 5.05 -11.69
N GLY A 11 -7.68 3.90 -11.84
CA GLY A 11 -6.78 3.66 -12.96
C GLY A 11 -7.53 3.15 -14.16
N THR A 12 -6.78 2.54 -15.06
CA THR A 12 -7.31 1.92 -16.26
C THR A 12 -7.05 0.41 -16.18
N ASN A 13 -7.25 -0.31 -17.28
CA ASN A 13 -6.92 -1.72 -17.32
C ASN A 13 -5.46 -1.97 -17.68
N GLY A 14 -4.68 -0.93 -17.90
CA GLY A 14 -3.26 -1.03 -18.17
C GLY A 14 -2.44 -0.50 -17.00
N PRO A 15 -1.11 -0.50 -17.10
CA PRO A 15 -0.26 0.01 -16.02
C PRO A 15 -0.47 1.50 -15.82
N ASP A 16 -0.65 1.91 -14.57
CA ASP A 16 -0.91 3.28 -14.21
C ASP A 16 0.00 3.73 -13.07
N GLU A 17 0.21 5.04 -12.99
CA GLU A 17 0.77 5.65 -11.80
C GLU A 17 -0.34 6.47 -11.18
N LEU A 18 -0.80 6.05 -10.01
CA LEU A 18 -1.91 6.68 -9.35
C LEU A 18 -1.40 7.44 -8.13
N VAL A 19 -1.50 8.77 -8.18
CA VAL A 19 -1.04 9.62 -7.09
C VAL A 19 -2.24 10.27 -6.44
N GLY A 20 -2.49 9.90 -5.18
CA GLY A 20 -3.62 10.45 -4.46
C GLY A 20 -3.36 11.88 -4.03
N THR A 21 -4.44 12.61 -3.82
CA THR A 21 -4.39 13.95 -3.26
C THR A 21 -4.95 13.91 -1.84
N GLY A 22 -4.87 15.01 -1.11
CA GLY A 22 -5.40 15.04 0.24
C GLY A 22 -6.90 14.81 0.33
N LYS A 23 -7.60 14.91 -0.79
CA LYS A 23 -9.05 14.66 -0.83
C LYS A 23 -9.40 13.27 -1.28
N THR A 24 -8.41 12.48 -1.71
CA THR A 24 -8.65 11.12 -2.16
C THR A 24 -8.86 10.21 -0.96
N LYS A 25 -9.95 9.46 -0.97
CA LYS A 25 -10.27 8.52 0.11
C LYS A 25 -10.20 7.07 -0.34
N ARG A 26 -10.30 6.81 -1.63
CA ARG A 26 -10.23 5.47 -2.20
C ARG A 26 -9.47 5.48 -3.50
N ILE A 27 -8.63 4.48 -3.70
CA ILE A 27 -7.86 4.34 -4.94
C ILE A 27 -8.11 2.93 -5.48
N TYR A 28 -8.47 2.85 -6.75
CA TYR A 28 -8.71 1.58 -7.45
C TYR A 28 -7.76 1.46 -8.62
N GLY A 29 -6.82 0.52 -8.55
CA GLY A 29 -5.87 0.31 -9.62
C GLY A 29 -6.46 -0.38 -10.83
N LEU A 30 -7.40 -1.28 -10.60
CA LEU A 30 -8.03 -2.12 -11.63
C LEU A 30 -7.00 -3.13 -12.17
N ALA A 31 -7.03 -3.44 -13.45
CA ALA A 31 -6.08 -4.39 -14.01
C ALA A 31 -4.78 -3.71 -14.38
N GLY A 32 -3.74 -4.49 -14.58
CA GLY A 32 -2.42 -3.97 -14.95
C GLY A 32 -1.53 -3.78 -13.74
N ASP A 33 -0.24 -3.62 -13.98
CA ASP A 33 0.74 -3.42 -12.92
C ASP A 33 0.79 -1.93 -12.57
N ASP A 34 0.17 -1.58 -11.46
CA ASP A 34 0.01 -0.18 -11.09
C ASP A 34 0.98 0.22 -9.99
N ILE A 35 1.35 1.50 -9.97
CA ILE A 35 2.12 2.09 -8.89
C ILE A 35 1.21 3.09 -8.21
N ILE A 36 0.98 2.87 -6.92
CA ILE A 36 0.04 3.67 -6.15
C ILE A 36 0.80 4.44 -5.08
N SER A 37 0.74 5.76 -5.17
CA SER A 37 1.42 6.65 -4.24
C SER A 37 0.39 7.30 -3.33
N PRO A 38 0.63 7.30 -2.02
CA PRO A 38 -0.37 7.76 -1.07
C PRO A 38 -0.45 9.28 -0.97
N PRO A 39 -1.67 9.79 -0.73
CA PRO A 39 -1.80 11.15 -0.23
C PRO A 39 -1.52 11.14 1.26
N GLU A 40 -1.42 12.30 1.86
CA GLU A 40 -1.42 12.38 3.31
C GLU A 40 -2.82 12.06 3.81
N GLY A 41 -2.90 11.57 5.04
CA GLY A 41 -4.16 11.19 5.62
C GLY A 41 -4.43 9.70 5.47
N ARG A 42 -5.65 9.30 5.74
CA ARG A 42 -6.03 7.88 5.70
C ARG A 42 -6.88 7.61 4.48
N PHE A 43 -6.59 6.53 3.80
CA PHE A 43 -7.35 6.16 2.62
C PHE A 43 -7.29 4.65 2.43
N LYS A 44 -8.20 4.13 1.61
CA LYS A 44 -8.23 2.71 1.27
C LYS A 44 -7.78 2.55 -0.16
N VAL A 45 -7.10 1.42 -0.45
CA VAL A 45 -6.59 1.18 -1.78
C VAL A 45 -6.84 -0.26 -2.18
N TRP A 46 -7.27 -0.43 -3.41
CA TRP A 46 -7.43 -1.73 -4.06
C TRP A 46 -6.50 -1.75 -5.25
N GLY A 47 -5.51 -2.64 -5.22
CA GLY A 47 -4.59 -2.77 -6.35
C GLY A 47 -5.24 -3.40 -7.57
N GLY A 48 -6.13 -4.34 -7.32
CA GLY A 48 -6.79 -5.03 -8.40
C GLY A 48 -5.97 -6.21 -8.90
N GLU A 49 -6.11 -6.54 -10.16
CA GLU A 49 -5.41 -7.66 -10.76
C GLU A 49 -3.97 -7.29 -11.10
N ASP A 50 -3.15 -8.31 -11.26
CA ASP A 50 -1.74 -8.20 -11.63
C ASP A 50 -0.89 -7.65 -10.49
N ALA A 51 0.37 -7.39 -10.75
CA ALA A 51 1.33 -7.03 -9.72
C ALA A 51 1.33 -5.52 -9.50
N ASP A 52 0.99 -5.11 -8.29
CA ASP A 52 0.90 -3.70 -7.95
C ASP A 52 1.95 -3.31 -6.94
N THR A 53 2.36 -2.04 -6.99
CA THR A 53 3.31 -1.49 -6.05
C THR A 53 2.63 -0.41 -5.23
N PHE A 54 2.65 -0.59 -3.91
CA PHE A 54 2.06 0.38 -2.99
C PHE A 54 3.21 1.13 -2.31
N GLU A 55 3.31 2.42 -2.58
CA GLU A 55 4.38 3.23 -2.00
C GLU A 55 3.91 3.86 -0.70
N THR A 56 4.72 3.74 0.35
CA THR A 56 4.38 4.38 1.63
C THR A 56 5.04 5.74 1.73
N LEU A 57 4.45 6.59 2.59
CA LEU A 57 5.02 7.90 2.82
C LEU A 57 6.30 7.78 3.62
N ASN A 58 7.31 8.52 3.21
CA ASN A 58 8.61 8.51 3.86
C ASN A 58 8.71 9.49 5.00
N GLY A 59 7.71 10.20 5.28
CA GLY A 59 7.60 11.14 6.37
C GLY A 59 6.17 11.59 6.38
N GLY A 60 5.83 12.52 7.23
CA GLY A 60 4.46 12.98 7.30
C GLY A 60 3.55 11.97 7.94
N LYS A 61 2.28 12.29 7.98
CA LYS A 61 1.29 11.48 8.66
C LYS A 61 0.27 10.95 7.67
N GLY A 62 -0.11 9.73 7.89
CA GLY A 62 -1.11 9.10 7.07
C GLY A 62 -0.68 7.70 6.70
N HIS A 63 -1.65 6.90 6.35
CA HIS A 63 -1.38 5.52 5.98
C HIS A 63 -2.48 5.02 5.04
N MET A 64 -2.13 4.00 4.27
CA MET A 64 -3.08 3.34 3.40
C MET A 64 -3.56 2.05 4.04
N LYS A 65 -4.80 1.69 3.78
CA LYS A 65 -5.30 0.38 4.10
C LYS A 65 -5.43 -0.37 2.78
N ILE A 66 -4.58 -1.37 2.59
CA ILE A 66 -4.57 -2.16 1.36
C ILE A 66 -5.61 -3.25 1.53
N MET A 67 -6.61 -3.23 0.67
CA MET A 67 -7.80 -4.07 0.83
C MET A 67 -7.66 -5.43 0.15
N ASP A 68 -6.73 -5.57 -0.79
CA ASP A 68 -6.62 -6.78 -1.61
C ASP A 68 -5.17 -7.14 -1.93
N PHE A 69 -4.30 -7.11 -0.94
CA PHE A 69 -2.90 -7.45 -1.16
C PHE A 69 -2.77 -8.94 -1.48
N GLU A 70 -2.09 -9.24 -2.58
CA GLU A 70 -1.95 -10.61 -3.03
C GLU A 70 -0.56 -10.88 -3.58
N ALA A 71 -0.29 -12.12 -3.94
CA ALA A 71 1.02 -12.50 -4.46
C ALA A 71 1.34 -11.68 -5.71
N GLY A 72 2.57 -11.23 -5.80
CA GLY A 72 3.02 -10.34 -6.86
C GLY A 72 3.00 -8.88 -6.47
N ASP A 73 2.20 -8.53 -5.45
CA ASP A 73 2.15 -7.14 -4.99
C ASP A 73 3.31 -6.85 -4.05
N THR A 74 3.76 -5.59 -4.04
CA THR A 74 4.82 -5.16 -3.15
C THR A 74 4.47 -3.85 -2.49
N ILE A 75 4.99 -3.65 -1.29
CA ILE A 75 4.90 -2.39 -0.57
C ILE A 75 6.31 -1.85 -0.47
N THR A 76 6.53 -0.63 -0.94
CA THR A 76 7.84 -0.01 -0.83
C THR A 76 7.90 0.86 0.43
N PHE A 77 9.07 0.97 1.01
CA PHE A 77 9.27 1.77 2.20
C PHE A 77 10.69 2.33 2.21
N CYS A 78 11.05 3.04 3.27
CA CYS A 78 12.36 3.71 3.31
C CYS A 78 13.55 2.77 3.46
N GLY A 79 13.32 1.50 3.76
CA GLY A 79 14.41 0.60 4.12
C GLY A 79 14.92 0.83 5.53
N CYS A 80 14.22 1.65 6.28
CA CYS A 80 14.64 2.06 7.62
C CYS A 80 14.55 0.90 8.61
N ALA A 81 15.60 0.69 9.39
CA ALA A 81 15.67 -0.42 10.33
C ALA A 81 14.58 -0.36 11.40
N SER A 82 14.00 0.81 11.63
CA SER A 82 12.93 0.96 12.61
C SER A 82 11.57 0.50 12.11
N THR A 83 11.49 0.05 10.86
CA THR A 83 10.24 -0.44 10.28
C THR A 83 10.00 -1.88 10.72
N ARG A 84 8.78 -2.18 11.12
CA ARG A 84 8.42 -3.53 11.54
C ARG A 84 7.01 -3.86 11.10
N ILE A 85 6.69 -5.14 11.11
CA ILE A 85 5.37 -5.63 10.79
C ILE A 85 4.76 -6.18 12.07
N GLU A 86 3.56 -5.69 12.42
CA GLU A 86 2.88 -6.10 13.65
C GLU A 86 1.54 -6.73 13.32
N GLN A 87 1.20 -7.79 14.03
CA GLN A 87 -0.12 -8.38 13.91
C GLN A 87 -1.08 -7.63 14.81
N ARG A 88 -2.17 -7.12 14.24
CA ARG A 88 -3.21 -6.47 15.02
C ARG A 88 -4.56 -6.97 14.52
N GLY A 89 -5.23 -7.77 15.34
CA GLY A 89 -6.47 -8.40 14.92
C GLY A 89 -6.21 -9.32 13.72
N LYS A 90 -6.92 -9.12 12.66
CA LYS A 90 -6.79 -9.94 11.45
C LYS A 90 -5.90 -9.30 10.40
N ASN A 91 -5.26 -8.19 10.72
CA ASN A 91 -4.51 -7.41 9.76
C ASN A 91 -3.04 -7.34 10.13
N ALA A 92 -2.19 -7.15 9.12
CA ALA A 92 -0.78 -6.86 9.33
C ALA A 92 -0.59 -5.35 9.23
N TRP A 93 0.13 -4.77 10.18
CA TRP A 93 0.38 -3.34 10.23
C TRP A 93 1.85 -3.07 9.99
N ILE A 94 2.15 -2.18 9.07
CA ILE A 94 3.51 -1.75 8.78
C ILE A 94 3.74 -0.47 9.56
N VAL A 95 4.67 -0.52 10.52
CA VAL A 95 4.88 0.56 11.47
C VAL A 95 6.34 0.98 11.47
N LYS A 96 6.59 2.27 11.42
CA LYS A 96 7.93 2.82 11.53
C LYS A 96 7.94 3.71 12.77
N ASN A 97 8.73 3.33 13.77
CA ASN A 97 8.67 3.93 15.09
C ASN A 97 7.23 3.80 15.60
N ASP A 98 6.56 4.89 15.90
CA ASP A 98 5.18 4.86 16.37
C ASP A 98 4.18 5.27 15.27
N ASP A 99 4.64 5.34 14.04
CA ASP A 99 3.84 5.84 12.95
C ASP A 99 3.39 4.69 12.04
N VAL A 100 2.08 4.56 11.83
CA VAL A 100 1.54 3.51 10.96
C VAL A 100 1.68 3.97 9.51
N LYS A 101 2.31 3.14 8.70
CA LYS A 101 2.52 3.46 7.28
C LYS A 101 1.53 2.75 6.38
N ALA A 102 1.14 1.53 6.74
CA ALA A 102 0.17 0.79 5.95
C ALA A 102 -0.50 -0.25 6.82
N VAL A 103 -1.72 -0.60 6.45
CA VAL A 103 -2.45 -1.71 7.05
C VAL A 103 -2.81 -2.66 5.92
N VAL A 104 -2.43 -3.93 6.06
CA VAL A 104 -2.71 -4.94 5.04
C VAL A 104 -3.88 -5.78 5.56
N ARG A 105 -5.04 -5.58 4.97
CA ARG A 105 -6.27 -6.19 5.44
C ARG A 105 -6.26 -7.69 5.20
N GLY A 106 -6.59 -8.44 6.24
CA GLY A 106 -6.80 -9.88 6.10
C GLY A 106 -5.55 -10.71 5.88
N VAL A 107 -4.37 -10.12 6.08
CA VAL A 107 -3.10 -10.82 5.90
C VAL A 107 -2.42 -10.93 7.26
N ALA A 108 -1.91 -12.12 7.58
CA ALA A 108 -1.19 -12.32 8.82
C ALA A 108 0.22 -11.73 8.69
N ALA A 109 0.73 -11.13 9.77
CA ALA A 109 2.06 -10.54 9.75
C ALA A 109 3.12 -11.57 9.41
N GLU A 110 2.94 -12.82 9.86
CA GLU A 110 3.89 -13.89 9.60
C GLU A 110 3.93 -14.30 8.13
N ASP A 111 2.90 -13.94 7.35
CA ASP A 111 2.86 -14.24 5.93
C ASP A 111 3.55 -13.16 5.09
N LEU A 112 4.00 -12.08 5.71
CA LEU A 112 4.72 -11.01 5.02
C LEU A 112 6.20 -11.11 5.30
N GLN A 113 6.99 -10.79 4.27
CA GLN A 113 8.43 -10.77 4.39
C GLN A 113 8.92 -9.37 4.07
N ILE A 114 9.91 -8.91 4.82
CA ILE A 114 10.46 -7.57 4.65
C ILE A 114 11.92 -7.69 4.20
N ASP A 115 12.24 -7.02 3.11
CA ASP A 115 13.59 -6.97 2.57
C ASP A 115 14.11 -5.54 2.75
N PHE A 116 15.00 -5.37 3.71
CA PHE A 116 15.51 -4.04 4.02
C PHE A 116 16.48 -3.52 2.96
N ASP A 117 17.18 -4.42 2.28
CA ASP A 117 18.12 -4.00 1.25
C ASP A 117 17.41 -3.44 0.03
N GLN A 118 16.31 -4.07 -0.37
CA GLN A 118 15.55 -3.61 -1.52
C GLN A 118 14.42 -2.68 -1.11
N ALA A 119 14.18 -2.55 0.19
CA ALA A 119 13.14 -1.68 0.74
C ALA A 119 11.75 -2.05 0.25
N VAL A 120 11.45 -3.36 0.27
CA VAL A 120 10.15 -3.86 -0.15
C VAL A 120 9.60 -4.87 0.85
N ILE A 121 8.27 -4.97 0.89
CA ILE A 121 7.54 -5.94 1.70
C ILE A 121 6.63 -6.71 0.75
N PHE A 122 6.59 -8.03 0.88
CA PHE A 122 5.81 -8.88 -0.03
C PHE A 122 5.37 -10.16 0.70
N LEU A 123 4.48 -10.92 0.07
CA LEU A 123 4.02 -12.18 0.69
C LEU A 123 5.12 -13.23 0.65
N ALA A 124 5.32 -13.92 1.76
CA ALA A 124 6.39 -14.90 1.88
C ALA A 124 6.23 -16.06 0.90
N ALA A 125 5.00 -16.36 0.50
CA ALA A 125 4.72 -17.42 -0.47
C ALA A 125 4.93 -16.97 -1.92
N ASP A 126 5.28 -15.68 -2.12
CA ASP A 126 5.51 -15.14 -3.44
C ASP A 126 6.78 -15.72 -4.04
N PRO A 127 6.83 -16.02 -5.36
CA PRO A 127 8.06 -16.46 -5.99
C PRO A 127 9.24 -15.52 -5.81
N LEU A 128 8.99 -14.27 -5.43
CA LEU A 128 10.07 -13.35 -5.12
C LEU A 128 10.81 -13.71 -3.83
N ALA A 129 10.21 -14.49 -2.99
CA ALA A 129 10.78 -14.84 -1.69
C ALA A 129 11.98 -15.78 -1.82
#